data_99f271e1bf8fbe6deefa1ff553964f67
#
_entry.id   99f271e1bf8fbe6deefa1ff553964f67
#
_cell.length_a   1.000
_cell.length_b   1.000
_cell.length_c   1.000
_cell.angle_alpha   90.00
_cell.angle_beta   90.00
_cell.angle_gamma   90.00
#
_symmetry.space_group_name_H-M   'P 1'
#
loop_
_entity.id
_entity.type
_entity.pdbx_description
1 polymer ?
#
loop_
_entity_poly.entity_id
_entity_poly.type
_entity_poly.pdbx_seq_one_letter_code
_entity_poly.pdbx_strand_id
1 'polypeptide(L)'
;MTYNIQTYAVIGAGNMGSGIAQKIATEGMPVVLVDLTDEQVERGMGIIKTMLDQGVERRIFRPEQAEAILARITPTSNWNDLANVDLVIEAVFENLDVKKKVFSRLGEVCKPNAILGTNT
;
A
#
# COMPACT_ATOMS: atom_id res chain seq x y z
N MET A 1 13.42 -10.19 20.47
CA MET A 1 12.39 -10.76 19.60
C MET A 1 12.48 -10.10 18.23
N THR A 2 12.61 -10.89 17.21
CA THR A 2 12.67 -10.40 15.83
C THR A 2 11.31 -10.54 15.19
N TYR A 3 10.77 -9.43 14.65
CA TYR A 3 9.56 -9.47 13.85
C TYR A 3 9.93 -9.87 12.43
N ASN A 4 9.26 -10.89 11.92
CA ASN A 4 9.46 -11.33 10.54
C ASN A 4 8.37 -10.71 9.67
N ILE A 5 8.60 -9.49 9.21
CA ILE A 5 7.66 -8.76 8.37
C ILE A 5 8.00 -9.04 6.91
N GLN A 6 7.13 -9.78 6.24
CA GLN A 6 7.32 -10.17 4.84
C GLN A 6 6.29 -9.55 3.90
N THR A 7 5.12 -9.20 4.41
CA THR A 7 4.03 -8.67 3.60
C THR A 7 3.48 -7.38 4.21
N TYR A 8 3.24 -6.41 3.35
CA TYR A 8 2.82 -5.08 3.75
C TYR A 8 1.49 -4.73 3.09
N ALA A 9 0.72 -3.88 3.75
CA ALA A 9 -0.46 -3.28 3.15
C ALA A 9 -0.47 -1.78 3.43
N VAL A 10 -0.97 -1.01 2.48
CA VAL A 10 -1.17 0.43 2.64
C VAL A 10 -2.64 0.71 2.43
N ILE A 11 -3.25 1.40 3.39
CA ILE A 11 -4.65 1.81 3.32
C ILE A 11 -4.70 3.26 2.88
N GLY A 12 -5.36 3.52 1.76
CA GLY A 12 -5.43 4.85 1.17
C GLY A 12 -4.56 4.95 -0.07
N ALA A 13 -5.20 5.12 -1.23
CA ALA A 13 -4.53 5.14 -2.53
C ALA A 13 -4.35 6.56 -3.07
N GLY A 14 -4.30 7.56 -2.21
CA GLY A 14 -3.98 8.92 -2.57
C GLY A 14 -2.48 9.12 -2.82
N ASN A 15 -2.03 10.35 -2.90
CA ASN A 15 -0.62 10.66 -3.18
C ASN A 15 0.32 10.06 -2.14
N MET A 16 -0.04 10.17 -0.86
CA MET A 16 0.81 9.67 0.23
C MET A 16 0.84 8.13 0.23
N GLY A 17 -0.33 7.49 0.20
CA GLY A 17 -0.41 6.03 0.24
C GLY A 17 0.25 5.38 -0.97
N SER A 18 0.03 5.94 -2.15
CA SER A 18 0.66 5.45 -3.39
C SER A 18 2.18 5.58 -3.32
N GLY A 19 2.69 6.68 -2.79
CA GLY A 19 4.13 6.89 -2.59
C GLY A 19 4.74 5.88 -1.63
N ILE A 20 4.04 5.57 -0.54
CA ILE A 20 4.50 4.58 0.44
C ILE A 20 4.51 3.19 -0.19
N ALA A 21 3.45 2.82 -0.90
CA ALA A 21 3.37 1.52 -1.57
C ALA A 21 4.50 1.36 -2.59
N GLN A 22 4.76 2.39 -3.40
CA GLN A 22 5.84 2.36 -4.37
C GLN A 22 7.20 2.18 -3.69
N LYS A 23 7.44 2.89 -2.59
CA LYS A 23 8.70 2.78 -1.87
C LYS A 23 8.91 1.37 -1.31
N ILE A 24 7.89 0.78 -0.72
CA ILE A 24 7.97 -0.60 -0.22
C ILE A 24 8.29 -1.56 -1.35
N ALA A 25 7.60 -1.43 -2.48
CA ALA A 25 7.83 -2.29 -3.65
C ALA A 25 9.23 -2.08 -4.24
N THR A 26 9.74 -0.85 -4.21
CA THR A 26 11.11 -0.54 -4.67
C THR A 26 12.16 -1.24 -3.82
N GLU A 27 11.90 -1.40 -2.53
CA GLU A 27 12.79 -2.14 -1.62
C GLU A 27 12.70 -3.66 -1.79
N GLY A 28 11.86 -4.15 -2.69
CA GLY A 28 11.76 -5.56 -3.01
C GLY A 28 10.67 -6.33 -2.28
N MET A 29 9.79 -5.64 -1.55
CA MET A 29 8.76 -6.29 -0.75
C MET A 29 7.39 -6.25 -1.44
N PRO A 30 6.58 -7.31 -1.32
CA PRO A 30 5.21 -7.28 -1.79
C PRO A 30 4.35 -6.36 -0.92
N VAL A 31 3.45 -5.62 -1.55
CA VAL A 31 2.58 -4.69 -0.86
C VAL A 31 1.17 -4.72 -1.46
N VAL A 32 0.17 -4.69 -0.61
CA VAL A 32 -1.23 -4.57 -1.00
C VAL A 32 -1.64 -3.11 -0.84
N LEU A 33 -2.15 -2.50 -1.92
CA LEU A 33 -2.66 -1.14 -1.88
C LEU A 33 -4.18 -1.20 -1.88
N VAL A 34 -4.80 -0.73 -0.81
CA VAL A 34 -6.25 -0.84 -0.63
C VAL A 34 -6.90 0.52 -0.42
N ASP A 35 -8.09 0.68 -0.94
CA ASP A 35 -8.95 1.82 -0.63
C ASP A 35 -10.40 1.38 -0.64
N LEU A 36 -11.31 2.32 -0.47
CA LEU A 36 -12.73 2.05 -0.33
C LEU A 36 -13.40 1.61 -1.63
N THR A 37 -12.93 2.12 -2.76
CA THR A 37 -13.51 1.82 -4.08
C THR A 37 -12.43 1.45 -5.08
N ASP A 38 -12.82 0.71 -6.12
CA ASP A 38 -11.93 0.35 -7.22
C ASP A 38 -11.39 1.59 -7.94
N GLU A 39 -12.22 2.62 -8.10
CA GLU A 39 -11.81 3.87 -8.73
C GLU A 39 -10.66 4.54 -8.00
N GLN A 40 -10.73 4.57 -6.66
CA GLN A 40 -9.67 5.15 -5.84
C GLN A 40 -8.38 4.33 -5.96
N VAL A 41 -8.50 3.01 -5.97
CA VAL A 41 -7.34 2.13 -6.12
C VAL A 41 -6.71 2.30 -7.50
N GLU A 42 -7.50 2.36 -8.55
CA GLU A 42 -7.00 2.59 -9.91
C GLU A 42 -6.29 3.95 -10.04
N ARG A 43 -6.83 4.97 -9.39
CA ARG A 43 -6.20 6.28 -9.36
C ARG A 43 -4.83 6.21 -8.69
N GLY A 44 -4.73 5.49 -7.59
CA GLY A 44 -3.46 5.26 -6.89
C GLY A 44 -2.46 4.53 -7.77
N MET A 45 -2.89 3.50 -8.47
CA MET A 45 -2.02 2.78 -9.40
C MET A 45 -1.55 3.68 -10.55
N GLY A 46 -2.42 4.58 -11.02
CA GLY A 46 -2.05 5.59 -12.03
C GLY A 46 -0.96 6.52 -11.55
N ILE A 47 -1.03 6.97 -10.29
CA ILE A 47 0.00 7.79 -9.66
C ILE A 47 1.33 7.04 -9.64
N ILE A 48 1.32 5.77 -9.24
CA ILE A 48 2.52 4.94 -9.16
C ILE A 48 3.14 4.74 -10.55
N LYS A 49 2.33 4.41 -11.54
CA LYS A 49 2.79 4.24 -12.93
C LYS A 49 3.45 5.52 -13.45
N THR A 50 2.84 6.67 -13.18
CA THR A 50 3.41 7.95 -13.60
C THR A 50 4.77 8.19 -12.93
N MET A 51 4.89 7.93 -11.65
CA MET A 51 6.15 8.08 -10.91
C MET A 51 7.23 7.13 -11.44
N LEU A 52 6.87 5.89 -11.75
CA LEU A 52 7.82 4.92 -12.31
C LEU A 52 8.25 5.31 -13.73
N ASP A 53 7.31 5.78 -14.55
CA ASP A 53 7.63 6.24 -15.90
C ASP A 53 8.57 7.44 -15.87
N GLN A 54 8.36 8.38 -14.97
CA GLN A 54 9.26 9.51 -14.78
C GLN A 54 10.63 9.05 -14.29
N GLY A 55 10.67 8.05 -13.42
CA GLY A 55 11.92 7.46 -12.94
C GLY A 55 12.72 6.81 -14.07
N VAL A 56 12.04 6.13 -14.99
CA VAL A 56 12.69 5.55 -16.17
C VAL A 56 13.22 6.65 -17.08
N GLU A 57 12.42 7.67 -17.32
CA GLU A 57 12.79 8.81 -18.15
C GLU A 57 14.01 9.54 -17.62
N ARG A 58 14.11 9.68 -16.31
CA ARG A 58 15.23 10.31 -15.60
C ARG A 58 16.39 9.35 -15.34
N ARG A 59 16.29 8.12 -15.81
CA ARG A 59 17.31 7.08 -15.65
C ARG A 59 17.58 6.69 -14.19
N ILE A 60 16.59 6.87 -13.33
CA ILE A 60 16.63 6.38 -11.94
C ILE A 60 16.35 4.88 -11.92
N PHE A 61 15.41 4.43 -12.76
CA PHE A 61 15.06 3.03 -12.93
C PHE A 61 15.28 2.59 -14.39
N ARG A 62 15.62 1.31 -14.56
CA ARG A 62 15.54 0.67 -15.87
C ARG A 62 14.07 0.26 -16.10
N PRO A 63 13.62 0.13 -17.36
CA PRO A 63 12.26 -0.33 -17.63
C PRO A 63 11.91 -1.64 -16.94
N GLU A 64 12.83 -2.59 -16.87
CA GLU A 64 12.62 -3.89 -16.21
C GLU A 64 12.45 -3.74 -14.71
N GLN A 65 13.16 -2.79 -14.09
CA GLN A 65 13.03 -2.50 -12.67
C GLN A 65 11.64 -1.91 -12.36
N ALA A 66 11.20 -0.98 -13.20
CA ALA A 66 9.87 -0.37 -13.04
C ALA A 66 8.76 -1.42 -13.14
N GLU A 67 8.87 -2.34 -14.11
CA GLU A 67 7.92 -3.44 -14.25
C GLU A 67 7.92 -4.34 -13.01
N ALA A 68 9.09 -4.67 -12.48
CA ALA A 68 9.23 -5.52 -11.30
C ALA A 68 8.63 -4.84 -10.06
N ILE A 69 8.86 -3.55 -9.91
CA ILE A 69 8.29 -2.76 -8.80
C ILE A 69 6.77 -2.79 -8.88
N LEU A 70 6.23 -2.50 -10.06
CA LEU A 70 4.77 -2.49 -10.25
C LEU A 70 4.15 -3.87 -9.98
N ALA A 71 4.82 -4.93 -10.36
CA ALA A 71 4.34 -6.30 -10.16
C ALA A 71 4.27 -6.70 -8.68
N ARG A 72 5.01 -6.03 -7.80
CA ARG A 72 4.96 -6.30 -6.36
C ARG A 72 3.78 -5.64 -5.67
N ILE A 73 3.06 -4.76 -6.35
CA ILE A 73 1.93 -4.03 -5.78
C ILE A 73 0.63 -4.70 -6.22
N THR A 74 -0.18 -5.13 -5.26
CA THR A 74 -1.49 -5.72 -5.51
C THR A 74 -2.56 -4.69 -5.17
N PRO A 75 -3.23 -4.11 -6.17
CA PRO A 75 -4.32 -3.17 -5.91
C PRO A 75 -5.60 -3.92 -5.59
N THR A 76 -6.33 -3.47 -4.58
CA THR A 76 -7.61 -4.10 -4.22
C THR A 76 -8.52 -3.15 -3.46
N SER A 77 -9.84 -3.31 -3.62
CA SER A 77 -10.84 -2.71 -2.75
C SER A 77 -11.46 -3.75 -1.81
N ASN A 78 -11.03 -4.98 -1.91
CA ASN A 78 -11.49 -6.08 -1.05
C ASN A 78 -10.59 -6.18 0.18
N TRP A 79 -11.10 -5.75 1.33
CA TRP A 79 -10.34 -5.72 2.57
C TRP A 79 -9.97 -7.10 3.12
N ASN A 80 -10.66 -8.15 2.65
CA ASN A 80 -10.30 -9.53 3.03
C ASN A 80 -8.91 -9.93 2.53
N ASP A 81 -8.40 -9.25 1.51
CA ASP A 81 -7.05 -9.47 1.02
C ASP A 81 -5.97 -9.08 2.03
N LEU A 82 -6.37 -8.41 3.13
CA LEU A 82 -5.46 -8.03 4.22
C LEU A 82 -5.32 -9.11 5.29
N ALA A 83 -6.02 -10.21 5.16
CA ALA A 83 -6.08 -11.23 6.21
C ALA A 83 -4.70 -11.81 6.61
N ASN A 84 -3.76 -11.86 5.67
CA ASN A 84 -2.45 -12.48 5.89
C ASN A 84 -1.28 -11.50 5.91
N VAL A 85 -1.55 -10.19 5.88
CA VAL A 85 -0.45 -9.21 5.91
C VAL A 85 0.14 -9.09 7.30
N ASP A 86 1.43 -8.78 7.35
CA ASP A 86 2.18 -8.64 8.60
C ASP A 86 2.17 -7.22 9.15
N LEU A 87 2.21 -6.22 8.25
CA LEU A 87 2.22 -4.81 8.63
C LEU A 87 1.24 -4.04 7.76
N VAL A 88 0.38 -3.25 8.40
CA VAL A 88 -0.56 -2.36 7.72
C VAL A 88 -0.21 -0.92 8.06
N ILE A 89 -0.06 -0.09 7.05
CA ILE A 89 0.19 1.34 7.20
C ILE A 89 -1.06 2.10 6.74
N GLU A 90 -1.61 2.90 7.62
CA GLU A 90 -2.76 3.75 7.32
C GLU A 90 -2.29 5.10 6.80
N ALA A 91 -2.77 5.51 5.63
CA ALA A 91 -2.43 6.77 4.98
C ALA A 91 -3.68 7.49 4.47
N VAL A 92 -4.76 7.42 5.24
CA VAL A 92 -6.02 8.10 4.93
C VAL A 92 -5.99 9.54 5.45
N PHE A 93 -6.98 10.33 5.05
CA PHE A 93 -7.08 11.73 5.49
C PHE A 93 -7.19 11.84 7.01
N GLU A 94 -6.74 12.99 7.55
CA GLU A 94 -6.84 13.31 8.97
C GLU A 94 -8.28 13.56 9.40
N ASN A 95 -9.07 12.51 9.44
CA ASN A 95 -10.42 12.54 9.97
C ASN A 95 -10.52 11.42 11.00
N LEU A 96 -10.75 11.79 12.24
CA LEU A 96 -10.77 10.84 13.35
C LEU A 96 -11.82 9.75 13.16
N ASP A 97 -13.00 10.10 12.65
CA ASP A 97 -14.06 9.13 12.42
C ASP A 97 -13.69 8.12 11.33
N VAL A 98 -13.07 8.59 10.26
CA VAL A 98 -12.58 7.71 9.17
C VAL A 98 -11.50 6.77 9.72
N LYS A 99 -10.56 7.29 10.50
CA LYS A 99 -9.50 6.47 11.11
C LYS A 99 -10.07 5.40 12.03
N LYS A 100 -11.06 5.75 12.85
CA LYS A 100 -11.72 4.79 13.73
C LYS A 100 -12.38 3.67 12.95
N LYS A 101 -13.07 3.99 11.86
CA LYS A 101 -13.71 3.01 10.99
C LYS A 101 -12.68 2.11 10.34
N VAL A 102 -11.56 2.67 9.87
CA VAL A 102 -10.48 1.92 9.24
C VAL A 102 -9.88 0.93 10.24
N PHE A 103 -9.48 1.40 11.42
CA PHE A 103 -8.88 0.53 12.42
C PHE A 103 -9.84 -0.53 12.95
N SER A 104 -11.12 -0.20 13.10
CA SER A 104 -12.14 -1.17 13.48
C SER A 104 -12.25 -2.29 12.43
N ARG A 105 -12.28 -1.92 11.15
CA ARG A 105 -12.36 -2.88 10.05
C ARG A 105 -11.10 -3.73 9.97
N LEU A 106 -9.92 -3.13 10.17
CA LEU A 106 -8.66 -3.87 10.19
C LEU A 106 -8.62 -4.90 11.31
N GLY A 107 -9.15 -4.56 12.48
CA GLY A 107 -9.25 -5.49 13.58
C GLY A 107 -10.10 -6.71 13.27
N GLU A 108 -11.08 -6.57 12.38
CA GLU A 108 -11.93 -7.69 11.96
C GLU A 108 -11.28 -8.58 10.91
N VAL A 109 -10.46 -8.03 10.00
CA VAL A 109 -9.94 -8.78 8.85
C VAL A 109 -8.49 -9.22 9.00
N CYS A 110 -7.67 -8.48 9.74
CA CYS A 110 -6.25 -8.79 9.88
C CYS A 110 -6.02 -9.94 10.88
N LYS A 111 -4.93 -10.66 10.67
CA LYS A 111 -4.53 -11.70 11.63
C LYS A 111 -4.15 -11.05 12.98
N PRO A 112 -4.26 -11.79 14.10
CA PRO A 112 -4.08 -11.20 15.44
C PRO A 112 -2.72 -10.57 15.70
N ASN A 113 -1.66 -11.06 15.05
CA ASN A 113 -0.31 -10.55 15.24
C ASN A 113 0.13 -9.53 14.18
N ALA A 114 -0.80 -9.04 13.36
CA ALA A 114 -0.49 -7.99 12.41
C ALA A 114 -0.17 -6.68 13.12
N ILE A 115 0.84 -5.96 12.61
CA ILE A 115 1.21 -4.66 13.15
C ILE A 115 0.43 -3.58 12.40
N LEU A 116 -0.25 -2.71 13.14
CA LEU A 116 -1.05 -1.62 12.57
C LEU A 116 -0.37 -0.30 12.87
N GLY A 117 -0.05 0.47 11.83
CA GLY A 117 0.60 1.75 11.96
C GLY A 117 -0.16 2.86 11.27
N THR A 118 0.08 4.10 11.70
CA THR A 118 -0.50 5.28 11.08
C THR A 118 0.63 6.19 10.60
N ASN A 119 0.41 6.86 9.46
CA ASN A 119 1.36 7.79 8.87
C ASN A 119 0.89 9.25 8.98
N THR A 120 0.08 9.55 9.93
CA THR A 120 -0.40 10.92 10.13
C THR A 120 0.00 11.48 11.48
#